data_2c081301e693dce2719c75741b2e9643
#
_entry.id   2c081301e693dce2719c75741b2e9643
#
_cell.length_a   1.000
_cell.length_b   1.000
_cell.length_c   1.000
_cell.angle_alpha   90.00
_cell.angle_beta   90.00
_cell.angle_gamma   90.00
#
_symmetry.space_group_name_H-M   'P 1'
#
loop_
_entity.id
_entity.type
_entity.pdbx_description
1 polymer ?
#
loop_
_entity_poly.entity_id
_entity_poly.type
_entity_poly.pdbx_seq_one_letter_code
_entity_poly.pdbx_strand_id
1 'polypeptide(L)' 'MNYTYIKFESQTYGEKAVKLLSQHSIKASLRRNPNPNHKQGCNFALFVNGNIWEAYDIISKNHIKNLGVESYRERL' A
#
# COMPACT_ATOMS: atom_id res chain seq x y z
N MET A 1 7.78 5.21 15.60
CA MET A 1 7.94 5.28 14.14
C MET A 1 6.57 5.17 13.49
N ASN A 2 6.27 6.03 12.53
CA ASN A 2 4.99 6.03 11.83
C ASN A 2 5.12 5.38 10.48
N TYR A 3 4.16 4.53 10.16
CA TYR A 3 4.04 3.90 8.85
C TYR A 3 2.77 4.42 8.18
N THR A 4 2.87 4.77 6.90
CA THR A 4 1.71 5.10 6.08
C THR A 4 1.80 4.23 4.84
N TYR A 5 0.73 3.53 4.53
CA TYR A 5 0.73 2.54 3.46
C TYR A 5 -0.66 2.37 2.87
N ILE A 6 -0.70 1.76 1.69
CA ILE A 6 -1.96 1.38 1.04
C ILE A 6 -2.20 -0.09 1.35
N LYS A 7 -3.39 -0.40 1.86
CA LYS A 7 -3.75 -1.76 2.24
C LYS A 7 -4.23 -2.57 1.04
N PHE A 8 -3.85 -3.83 0.99
CA PHE A 8 -4.31 -4.77 -0.02
C PHE A 8 -4.74 -6.08 0.64
N GLU A 9 -5.81 -6.66 0.13
CA GLU A 9 -6.25 -7.99 0.54
C GLU A 9 -5.38 -9.06 -0.11
N SER A 10 -5.05 -8.87 -1.38
CA SER A 10 -4.38 -9.85 -2.23
C SER A 10 -2.96 -9.41 -2.57
N GLN A 11 -2.03 -10.35 -2.48
CA GLN A 11 -0.65 -10.14 -2.94
C GLN A 11 -0.63 -9.81 -4.44
N THR A 12 -1.50 -10.44 -5.22
CA THR A 12 -1.58 -10.22 -6.67
C THR A 12 -1.89 -8.76 -7.00
N TYR A 13 -2.89 -8.18 -6.33
CA TYR A 13 -3.24 -6.77 -6.55
C TYR A 13 -2.14 -5.85 -6.06
N GLY A 14 -1.50 -6.18 -4.93
CA GLY A 14 -0.38 -5.41 -4.43
C GLY A 14 0.79 -5.39 -5.40
N GLU A 15 1.12 -6.53 -5.99
CA GLU A 15 2.20 -6.63 -6.97
C GLU A 15 1.87 -5.87 -8.26
N LYS A 16 0.62 -5.90 -8.70
CA LYS A 16 0.18 -5.09 -9.84
C LYS A 16 0.36 -3.60 -9.55
N ALA A 17 0.08 -3.17 -8.33
CA ALA A 17 0.26 -1.79 -7.92
C ALA A 17 1.74 -1.40 -7.93
N VAL A 18 2.62 -2.25 -7.42
CA VAL A 18 4.08 -2.00 -7.45
C VAL A 18 4.54 -1.79 -8.89
N LYS A 19 4.11 -2.66 -9.79
CA LYS A 19 4.49 -2.60 -11.20
C LYS A 19 3.97 -1.33 -11.87
N LEU A 20 2.71 -0.99 -11.63
CA LEU A 20 2.10 0.23 -12.18
C LEU A 20 2.85 1.48 -11.69
N LEU A 21 3.13 1.56 -10.40
CA LEU A 21 3.84 2.70 -9.83
C LEU A 21 5.25 2.82 -10.40
N SER A 22 5.92 1.69 -10.63
CA SER A 22 7.23 1.67 -11.28
C SER A 22 7.17 2.31 -12.67
N GLN A 23 6.10 2.07 -13.42
CA GLN A 23 5.89 2.70 -14.74
C GLN A 23 5.72 4.22 -14.64
N HIS A 24 5.33 4.71 -13.47
CA HIS A 24 5.21 6.15 -13.19
C HIS A 24 6.43 6.69 -12.43
N SER A 25 7.54 5.95 -12.44
CA SER A 25 8.78 6.31 -11.76
C SER A 25 8.63 6.45 -10.24
N ILE A 26 7.69 5.73 -9.66
CA ILE A 26 7.47 5.71 -8.22
C ILE A 26 7.90 4.35 -7.69
N LYS A 27 8.86 4.35 -6.77
CA LYS A 27 9.31 3.13 -6.11
C LYS A 27 8.35 2.77 -4.99
N ALA A 28 7.96 1.50 -4.96
CA ALA A 28 7.08 0.98 -3.93
C ALA A 28 7.50 -0.45 -3.59
N SER A 29 7.20 -0.86 -2.37
CA SER A 29 7.44 -2.23 -1.94
C SER A 29 6.24 -2.79 -1.23
N LEU A 30 5.92 -4.05 -1.51
CA LEU A 30 4.81 -4.74 -0.89
C LEU A 30 5.34 -5.59 0.26
N ARG A 31 4.71 -5.47 1.42
CA ARG A 31 5.08 -6.21 2.62
C ARG A 31 3.83 -6.66 3.34
N ARG A 32 3.99 -7.49 4.36
CA ARG A 32 2.88 -7.82 5.24
C ARG A 32 2.49 -6.58 6.04
N ASN A 33 1.20 -6.47 6.34
CA ASN A 33 0.70 -5.33 7.12
C ASN A 33 1.40 -5.30 8.48
N PRO A 34 2.09 -4.20 8.82
CA PRO A 34 2.85 -4.12 10.07
C PRO A 34 1.98 -3.94 11.31
N ASN A 35 0.71 -3.57 11.14
CA ASN A 35 -0.19 -3.37 12.27
C ASN A 35 -0.63 -4.73 12.81
N PRO A 36 -0.27 -5.10 14.06
CA PRO A 36 -0.65 -6.39 14.63
C PRO A 36 -2.15 -6.54 14.82
N ASN A 37 -2.89 -5.43 14.83
CA ASN A 37 -4.32 -5.41 15.02
C ASN A 37 -5.08 -5.17 13.71
N HIS A 38 -4.44 -5.42 12.56
CA HIS A 38 -5.10 -5.22 11.27
C HIS A 38 -6.31 -6.15 11.14
N LYS A 39 -7.31 -5.67 10.44
CA LYS A 39 -8.52 -6.46 10.18
C LYS A 39 -8.19 -7.61 9.23
N GLN A 40 -8.94 -8.70 9.37
CA GLN A 40 -8.85 -9.82 8.44
C GLN A 40 -9.10 -9.32 7.02
N GLY A 41 -8.25 -9.72 6.09
CA GLY A 41 -8.31 -9.27 4.71
C GLY A 41 -7.35 -8.11 4.40
N CYS A 42 -6.89 -7.35 5.40
CA CYS A 42 -5.91 -6.27 5.22
C CYS A 42 -4.49 -6.79 5.44
N ASN A 43 -4.14 -7.87 4.73
CA ASN A 43 -2.94 -8.65 5.03
C ASN A 43 -1.66 -8.05 4.47
N PHE A 44 -1.76 -7.19 3.47
CA PHE A 44 -0.59 -6.62 2.78
C PHE A 44 -0.60 -5.11 2.85
N ALA A 45 0.60 -4.54 2.91
CA ALA A 45 0.83 -3.11 2.95
C ALA A 45 1.79 -2.71 1.84
N LEU A 46 1.41 -1.70 1.07
CA LEU A 46 2.25 -1.12 0.04
C LEU A 46 2.89 0.15 0.57
N PHE A 47 4.20 0.13 0.68
CA PHE A 47 4.98 1.29 1.10
C PHE A 47 5.51 2.01 -0.12
N VAL A 48 5.29 3.30 -0.17
CA VAL A 48 5.65 4.13 -1.32
C VAL A 48 6.79 5.06 -0.93
N ASN A 49 7.80 5.12 -1.76
CA ASN A 49 8.87 6.11 -1.60
C ASN A 49 8.45 7.39 -2.30
N GLY A 50 7.86 8.31 -1.54
CA GLY A 50 7.36 9.57 -2.05
C GLY A 50 5.95 9.86 -1.55
N ASN A 51 5.16 10.57 -2.36
CA ASN A 51 3.81 10.98 -1.97
C ASN A 51 2.83 9.81 -2.11
N ILE A 52 2.35 9.33 -0.98
CA ILE A 52 1.42 8.19 -0.96
C ILE A 52 0.07 8.51 -1.61
N TRP A 53 -0.38 9.76 -1.51
CA TRP A 53 -1.67 10.16 -2.10
C TRP A 53 -1.62 10.19 -3.62
N GLU A 54 -0.46 10.56 -4.18
CA GLU A 54 -0.24 10.46 -5.63
C GLU A 54 -0.28 9.00 -6.08
N ALA A 55 0.39 8.13 -5.34
CA ALA A 55 0.37 6.70 -5.63
C ALA A 55 -1.04 6.12 -5.52
N TYR A 56 -1.77 6.49 -4.47
CA TYR A 56 -3.13 6.04 -4.28
C TYR A 56 -4.04 6.47 -5.43
N ASP A 57 -3.88 7.70 -5.90
CA ASP A 57 -4.65 8.23 -7.03
C ASP A 57 -4.38 7.43 -8.31
N ILE A 58 -3.12 7.14 -8.60
CA ILE A 58 -2.73 6.35 -9.77
C ILE A 58 -3.36 4.95 -9.70
N ILE A 59 -3.25 4.29 -8.54
CA ILE A 59 -3.79 2.96 -8.32
C ILE A 59 -5.31 2.96 -8.51
N SER A 60 -6.00 3.93 -7.95
CA SER A 60 -7.45 4.02 -8.01
C SER A 60 -7.95 4.32 -9.42
N LYS A 61 -7.27 5.20 -10.15
CA LYS A 61 -7.62 5.52 -11.53
C LYS A 61 -7.44 4.35 -12.49
N ASN A 62 -6.55 3.44 -12.16
CA ASN A 62 -6.30 2.23 -12.95
C ASN A 62 -7.10 1.02 -12.46
N HIS A 63 -8.06 1.26 -11.59
CA HIS A 63 -9.01 0.24 -11.10
C HIS A 63 -8.35 -0.95 -10.41
N ILE A 64 -7.20 -0.75 -9.78
CA ILE A 64 -6.57 -1.80 -8.99
C ILE A 64 -7.25 -1.81 -7.62
N LYS A 65 -7.86 -2.93 -7.28
CA LYS A 65 -8.57 -3.11 -6.02
C LYS A 65 -7.63 -2.92 -4.84
N ASN A 66 -7.99 -2.04 -3.92
CA ASN A 66 -7.23 -1.79 -2.70
C ASN A 66 -8.20 -1.49 -1.56
N LEU A 67 -7.69 -1.46 -0.33
CA LEU A 67 -8.48 -1.23 0.87
C LEU A 67 -8.24 0.15 1.47
N GLY A 68 -7.62 1.04 0.71
CA GLY A 68 -7.40 2.42 1.13
C GLY A 68 -6.07 2.63 1.84
N VAL A 69 -5.86 3.87 2.26
CA VAL A 69 -4.63 4.29 2.95
C VAL A 69 -4.84 4.17 4.45
N GLU A 70 -3.82 3.68 5.14
CA GLU A 70 -3.83 3.58 6.60
C GLU A 70 -2.51 4.07 7.16
N SER A 71 -2.56 4.67 8.34
CA SER A 71 -1.38 5.04 9.09
C SER A 71 -1.34 4.22 10.38
N TYR A 72 -0.17 3.66 10.67
CA TYR A 72 0.07 2.90 11.88
C TYR A 72 1.27 3.48 12.61
N ARG A 73 1.08 3.77 13.88
CA ARG A 73 2.15 4.27 14.73
C ARG A 73 2.61 3.16 15.67
N GLU A 74 3.86 2.74 15.48
CA GLU A 74 4.48 1.79 16.38
C GLU A 74 4.86 2.49 17.67
N ARG A 75 4.44 1.91 18.80
CA ARG A 75 4.83 2.38 20.13
C ARG A 75 5.97 1.50 20.63
N LEU A 76 7.05 2.15 20.98
CA LEU A 76 8.20 1.49 21.61
C LEU A 76 8.03 1.48 23.13
#